data_b3eb895b75d0a9fe1c706262a1f7266a
#
_entry.id   b3eb895b75d0a9fe1c706262a1f7266a
#
_cell.length_a   1.000
_cell.length_b   1.000
_cell.length_c   1.000
_cell.angle_alpha   90.00
_cell.angle_beta   90.00
_cell.angle_gamma   90.00
#
_symmetry.space_group_name_H-M   'P 1'
#
loop_
_entity.id
_entity.type
_entity.pdbx_description
1 polymer ?
#
loop_
_entity_poly.entity_id
_entity_poly.type
_entity_poly.pdbx_seq_one_letter_code
_entity_poly.pdbx_strand_id
1 'polypeptide(L)'
;MTTLSPELLRRMHAWWRAANYLSVGQIYLHANPLLEEPLGLEHIKPRLLGHWGTTPGLNFVYVHLNRLITAHDLDMINIIGPGHGGPGLVASTYLEGVYSEIYPDIGQDRSGMQALFRQFSWPYGIPSHVSPETPGSIHEGGELGYSLAHAYGAAFDNPNLIVACIVGDGEAET
;
A
#
# COMPACT_ATOMS: atom_id res chain seq x y z
N MET A 1 -28.94 7.20 6.12
CA MET A 1 -27.60 7.02 5.53
C MET A 1 -27.75 7.09 4.02
N THR A 2 -27.08 8.04 3.37
CA THR A 2 -27.06 8.10 1.90
C THR A 2 -26.11 7.02 1.37
N THR A 3 -26.59 6.17 0.49
CA THR A 3 -25.77 5.18 -0.22
C THR A 3 -24.79 5.90 -1.15
N LEU A 4 -23.63 5.30 -1.37
CA LEU A 4 -22.66 5.82 -2.34
C LEU A 4 -23.30 5.88 -3.74
N SER A 5 -22.95 6.91 -4.51
CA SER A 5 -23.40 6.95 -5.91
C SER A 5 -22.78 5.80 -6.69
N PRO A 6 -23.46 5.26 -7.72
CA PRO A 6 -22.90 4.20 -8.56
C PRO A 6 -21.55 4.56 -9.17
N GLU A 7 -21.36 5.83 -9.56
CA GLU A 7 -20.11 6.32 -10.14
C GLU A 7 -18.97 6.30 -9.10
N LEU A 8 -19.20 6.79 -7.90
CA LEU A 8 -18.21 6.78 -6.84
C LEU A 8 -17.84 5.34 -6.46
N LEU A 9 -18.83 4.46 -6.33
CA LEU A 9 -18.60 3.05 -6.05
C LEU A 9 -17.76 2.38 -7.13
N ARG A 10 -18.02 2.69 -8.42
CA ARG A 10 -17.23 2.18 -9.55
C ARG A 10 -15.77 2.65 -9.47
N ARG A 11 -15.52 3.91 -9.16
CA ARG A 11 -14.16 4.48 -9.01
C ARG A 11 -13.42 3.83 -7.84
N MET A 12 -14.05 3.72 -6.67
CA MET A 12 -13.47 3.05 -5.49
C MET A 12 -13.13 1.59 -5.79
N HIS A 13 -14.03 0.87 -6.47
CA HIS A 13 -13.79 -0.50 -6.86
C HIS A 13 -12.64 -0.64 -7.87
N ALA A 14 -12.52 0.29 -8.82
CA ALA A 14 -11.41 0.32 -9.78
C ALA A 14 -10.06 0.53 -9.06
N TRP A 15 -9.99 1.48 -8.13
CA TRP A 15 -8.80 1.71 -7.31
C TRP A 15 -8.43 0.48 -6.49
N TRP A 16 -9.38 -0.08 -5.76
CA TRP A 16 -9.16 -1.28 -4.94
C TRP A 16 -8.61 -2.46 -5.77
N ARG A 17 -9.16 -2.68 -6.97
CA ARG A 17 -8.68 -3.72 -7.88
C ARG A 17 -7.27 -3.42 -8.38
N ALA A 18 -6.97 -2.19 -8.74
CA ALA A 18 -5.63 -1.78 -9.19
C ALA A 18 -4.61 -1.96 -8.07
N ALA A 19 -4.91 -1.51 -6.85
CA ALA A 19 -4.04 -1.70 -5.70
C ALA A 19 -3.79 -3.17 -5.38
N ASN A 20 -4.83 -4.01 -5.48
CA ASN A 20 -4.69 -5.46 -5.31
C ASN A 20 -3.81 -6.09 -6.39
N TYR A 21 -3.98 -5.69 -7.66
CA TYR A 21 -3.15 -6.17 -8.75
C TYR A 21 -1.67 -5.79 -8.56
N LEU A 22 -1.40 -4.53 -8.24
CA LEU A 22 -0.05 -4.04 -7.96
C LEU A 22 0.57 -4.77 -6.77
N SER A 23 -0.22 -5.07 -5.74
CA SER A 23 0.26 -5.83 -4.57
C SER A 23 0.67 -7.26 -4.94
N VAL A 24 -0.16 -7.95 -5.73
CA VAL A 24 0.16 -9.29 -6.24
C VAL A 24 1.40 -9.24 -7.14
N GLY A 25 1.48 -8.26 -8.03
CA GLY A 25 2.62 -8.08 -8.92
C GLY A 25 3.93 -7.91 -8.18
N GLN A 26 3.94 -7.11 -7.11
CA GLN A 26 5.12 -6.94 -6.24
C GLN A 26 5.60 -8.26 -5.64
N ILE A 27 4.69 -9.13 -5.24
CA ILE A 27 5.04 -10.42 -4.60
C ILE A 27 5.54 -11.42 -5.64
N TYR A 28 4.88 -11.52 -6.78
CA TYR A 28 5.01 -12.66 -7.69
C TYR A 28 5.70 -12.36 -9.01
N LEU A 29 5.56 -11.15 -9.57
CA LEU A 29 5.99 -10.88 -10.94
C LEU A 29 7.40 -10.29 -11.02
N HIS A 30 8.19 -10.83 -11.94
CA HIS A 30 9.49 -10.32 -12.33
C HIS A 30 9.45 -9.59 -13.69
N ALA A 31 8.56 -10.02 -14.57
CA ALA A 31 8.38 -9.48 -15.92
C ALA A 31 6.89 -9.50 -16.30
N ASN A 32 6.56 -8.97 -17.49
CA ASN A 32 5.19 -8.94 -18.04
C ASN A 32 4.18 -8.25 -17.10
N PRO A 33 4.47 -7.02 -16.61
CA PRO A 33 3.68 -6.38 -15.55
C PRO A 33 2.24 -6.04 -15.98
N LEU A 34 1.97 -6.00 -17.27
CA LEU A 34 0.63 -5.70 -17.83
C LEU A 34 -0.07 -6.96 -18.40
N LEU A 35 0.55 -8.14 -18.25
CA LEU A 35 0.04 -9.42 -18.79
C LEU A 35 -0.29 -9.32 -20.29
N GLU A 36 0.58 -8.66 -21.07
CA GLU A 36 0.43 -8.49 -22.52
C GLU A 36 0.63 -9.80 -23.30
N GLU A 37 1.28 -10.76 -22.68
CA GLU A 37 1.46 -12.13 -23.17
C GLU A 37 1.03 -13.15 -22.11
N PRO A 38 0.74 -14.39 -22.50
CA PRO A 38 0.39 -15.45 -21.54
C PRO A 38 1.43 -15.59 -20.44
N LEU A 39 0.98 -15.76 -19.20
CA LEU A 39 1.86 -15.89 -18.05
C LEU A 39 2.68 -17.19 -18.14
N GLY A 40 3.99 -17.05 -18.15
CA GLY A 40 4.95 -18.14 -18.12
C GLY A 40 5.80 -18.13 -16.83
N LEU A 41 6.54 -19.19 -16.58
CA LEU A 41 7.42 -19.30 -15.41
C LEU A 41 8.52 -18.24 -15.39
N GLU A 42 9.00 -17.82 -16.56
CA GLU A 42 9.98 -16.75 -16.75
C GLU A 42 9.52 -15.39 -16.27
N HIS A 43 8.22 -15.20 -16.13
CA HIS A 43 7.62 -13.96 -15.61
C HIS A 43 7.55 -13.93 -14.08
N ILE A 44 7.74 -15.09 -13.44
CA ILE A 44 7.61 -15.24 -11.98
C ILE A 44 8.98 -15.04 -11.32
N LYS A 45 8.98 -14.39 -10.16
CA LYS A 45 10.18 -14.23 -9.35
C LYS A 45 10.75 -15.60 -8.95
N PRO A 46 12.08 -15.78 -8.98
CA PRO A 46 12.71 -17.04 -8.55
C PRO A 46 12.58 -17.28 -7.03
N ARG A 47 12.32 -16.21 -6.26
CA ARG A 47 12.08 -16.25 -4.83
C ARG A 47 10.84 -15.45 -4.50
N LEU A 48 9.80 -16.11 -3.99
CA LEU A 48 8.54 -15.51 -3.63
C LEU A 48 8.58 -15.12 -2.14
N LEU A 49 8.50 -13.83 -1.86
CA LEU A 49 8.44 -13.27 -0.52
C LEU A 49 7.35 -12.21 -0.49
N GLY A 50 6.58 -12.22 0.59
CA GLY A 50 5.50 -11.26 0.82
C GLY A 50 4.21 -11.98 1.24
N HIS A 51 3.27 -11.19 1.74
CA HIS A 51 1.99 -11.69 2.25
C HIS A 51 0.85 -11.06 1.46
N TRP A 52 -0.03 -11.91 0.96
CA TRP A 52 -1.22 -11.47 0.24
C TRP A 52 -2.44 -11.34 1.16
N GLY A 53 -2.56 -12.20 2.18
CA GLY A 53 -3.79 -12.43 2.92
C GLY A 53 -4.44 -11.18 3.52
N THR A 54 -3.66 -10.28 4.13
CA THR A 54 -4.18 -9.04 4.73
C THR A 54 -4.34 -7.90 3.72
N THR A 55 -3.65 -7.94 2.59
CA THR A 55 -3.54 -6.83 1.63
C THR A 55 -4.89 -6.36 1.06
N PRO A 56 -5.82 -7.24 0.64
CA PRO A 56 -7.11 -6.78 0.13
C PRO A 56 -7.95 -6.02 1.15
N GLY A 57 -7.87 -6.40 2.43
CA GLY A 57 -8.53 -5.70 3.52
C GLY A 57 -7.92 -4.32 3.76
N LEU A 58 -6.59 -4.22 3.80
CA LEU A 58 -5.88 -2.95 3.94
C LEU A 58 -6.19 -2.00 2.79
N ASN A 59 -6.15 -2.47 1.54
CA ASN A 59 -6.51 -1.68 0.36
C ASN A 59 -7.99 -1.23 0.40
N PHE A 60 -8.88 -2.06 0.95
CA PHE A 60 -10.28 -1.68 1.15
C PHE A 60 -10.42 -0.52 2.15
N VAL A 61 -9.76 -0.61 3.30
CA VAL A 61 -9.75 0.47 4.30
C VAL A 61 -9.15 1.74 3.69
N TYR A 62 -8.02 1.62 3.00
CA TYR A 62 -7.33 2.75 2.39
C TYR A 62 -8.24 3.54 1.43
N VAL A 63 -8.92 2.85 0.51
CA VAL A 63 -9.81 3.53 -0.45
C VAL A 63 -11.00 4.22 0.24
N HIS A 64 -11.47 3.67 1.36
CA HIS A 64 -12.53 4.31 2.13
C HIS A 64 -12.05 5.52 2.92
N LEU A 65 -10.85 5.48 3.50
CA LEU A 65 -10.24 6.63 4.17
C LEU A 65 -9.99 7.75 3.15
N ASN A 66 -9.42 7.43 2.00
CA ASN A 66 -9.16 8.39 0.93
C ASN A 66 -10.48 9.05 0.42
N ARG A 67 -11.57 8.28 0.34
CA ARG A 67 -12.91 8.84 0.07
C ARG A 67 -13.34 9.87 1.13
N LEU A 68 -13.09 9.59 2.40
CA LEU A 68 -13.45 10.51 3.48
C LEU A 68 -12.58 11.77 3.44
N ILE A 69 -11.27 11.61 3.25
CA ILE A 69 -10.33 12.73 3.08
C ILE A 69 -10.82 13.66 1.97
N THR A 70 -11.06 13.10 0.79
CA THR A 70 -11.49 13.88 -0.38
C THR A 70 -12.87 14.52 -0.22
N ALA A 71 -13.81 13.85 0.46
CA ALA A 71 -15.17 14.34 0.63
C ALA A 71 -15.28 15.45 1.68
N HIS A 72 -14.38 15.49 2.64
CA HIS A 72 -14.47 16.39 3.81
C HIS A 72 -13.23 17.27 3.98
N ASP A 73 -12.28 17.23 3.03
CA ASP A 73 -11.03 17.99 3.09
C ASP A 73 -10.28 17.77 4.43
N LEU A 74 -10.07 16.50 4.78
CA LEU A 74 -9.51 16.12 6.08
C LEU A 74 -7.99 16.05 6.03
N ASP A 75 -7.33 16.62 7.04
CA ASP A 75 -5.96 16.29 7.36
C ASP A 75 -5.92 14.91 8.04
N MET A 76 -5.54 13.89 7.30
CA MET A 76 -5.55 12.51 7.80
C MET A 76 -4.34 11.73 7.30
N ILE A 77 -3.75 10.93 8.18
CA ILE A 77 -2.78 9.90 7.83
C ILE A 77 -3.28 8.53 8.24
N ASN A 78 -2.81 7.49 7.55
CA ASN A 78 -3.15 6.10 7.82
C ASN A 78 -1.91 5.31 8.21
N ILE A 79 -1.90 4.77 9.43
CA ILE A 79 -0.85 3.87 9.93
C ILE A 79 -1.31 2.42 9.75
N ILE A 80 -0.50 1.64 9.07
CA ILE A 80 -0.79 0.22 8.79
C ILE A 80 0.05 -0.65 9.72
N GLY A 81 -0.54 -1.04 10.85
CA GLY A 81 0.10 -1.89 11.85
C GLY A 81 0.43 -3.30 11.35
N PRO A 82 -0.47 -4.02 10.62
CA PRO A 82 -0.10 -5.29 9.99
C PRO A 82 0.99 -5.08 8.92
N GLY A 83 2.25 -4.97 9.36
CA GLY A 83 3.40 -4.60 8.54
C GLY A 83 3.60 -5.49 7.31
N HIS A 84 3.23 -6.78 7.42
CA HIS A 84 3.25 -7.71 6.29
C HIS A 84 2.29 -7.31 5.14
N GLY A 85 1.42 -6.32 5.34
CA GLY A 85 0.61 -5.69 4.29
C GLY A 85 1.33 -4.61 3.48
N GLY A 86 2.65 -4.46 3.62
CA GLY A 86 3.48 -3.50 2.90
C GLY A 86 3.20 -3.37 1.41
N PRO A 87 2.94 -4.47 0.66
CA PRO A 87 2.59 -4.35 -0.76
C PRO A 87 1.38 -3.46 -1.03
N GLY A 88 0.39 -3.44 -0.12
CA GLY A 88 -0.79 -2.59 -0.25
C GLY A 88 -0.47 -1.11 -0.09
N LEU A 89 0.39 -0.75 0.88
CA LEU A 89 0.83 0.62 1.07
C LEU A 89 1.61 1.12 -0.15
N VAL A 90 2.59 0.36 -0.60
CA VAL A 90 3.39 0.68 -1.81
C VAL A 90 2.49 0.82 -3.03
N ALA A 91 1.53 -0.08 -3.23
CA ALA A 91 0.58 -0.03 -4.33
C ALA A 91 -0.27 1.26 -4.31
N SER A 92 -0.74 1.65 -3.13
CA SER A 92 -1.57 2.86 -2.97
C SER A 92 -0.78 4.13 -3.23
N THR A 93 0.43 4.28 -2.67
CA THR A 93 1.30 5.44 -2.90
C THR A 93 1.79 5.53 -4.35
N TYR A 94 1.97 4.39 -5.02
CA TYR A 94 2.27 4.35 -6.45
C TYR A 94 1.07 4.84 -7.29
N LEU A 95 -0.14 4.40 -6.97
CA LEU A 95 -1.36 4.86 -7.67
C LEU A 95 -1.62 6.35 -7.48
N GLU A 96 -1.27 6.91 -6.33
CA GLU A 96 -1.36 8.35 -6.05
C GLU A 96 -0.31 9.17 -6.82
N GLY A 97 0.74 8.55 -7.32
CA GLY A 97 1.83 9.21 -8.02
C GLY A 97 2.99 9.62 -7.10
N VAL A 98 2.79 9.75 -5.80
CA VAL A 98 3.80 10.16 -4.81
C VAL A 98 5.04 9.27 -4.87
N TYR A 99 4.86 7.97 -5.07
CA TYR A 99 5.97 7.04 -5.20
C TYR A 99 6.91 7.42 -6.35
N SER A 100 6.35 7.75 -7.51
CA SER A 100 7.11 8.13 -8.71
C SER A 100 7.71 9.55 -8.61
N GLU A 101 7.15 10.43 -7.81
CA GLU A 101 7.74 11.75 -7.52
C GLU A 101 9.05 11.62 -6.76
N ILE A 102 9.13 10.69 -5.82
CA ILE A 102 10.34 10.46 -4.99
C ILE A 102 11.33 9.52 -5.69
N TYR A 103 10.83 8.52 -6.40
CA TYR A 103 11.61 7.55 -7.16
C TYR A 103 11.31 7.65 -8.66
N PRO A 104 11.92 8.61 -9.39
CA PRO A 104 11.57 8.89 -10.80
C PRO A 104 11.78 7.72 -11.75
N ASP A 105 12.70 6.82 -11.42
CA ASP A 105 12.95 5.59 -12.20
C ASP A 105 11.82 4.55 -12.09
N ILE A 106 10.88 4.79 -11.15
CA ILE A 106 9.68 3.95 -10.95
C ILE A 106 8.45 4.77 -11.38
N GLY A 107 8.39 5.10 -12.68
CA GLY A 107 7.29 5.87 -13.27
C GLY A 107 5.98 5.10 -13.36
N GLN A 108 4.87 5.83 -13.55
CA GLN A 108 3.55 5.24 -13.78
C GLN A 108 3.37 4.78 -15.24
N ASP A 109 4.32 3.97 -15.71
CA ASP A 109 4.31 3.35 -17.02
C ASP A 109 4.70 1.86 -16.91
N ARG A 110 4.80 1.18 -18.05
CA ARG A 110 5.15 -0.26 -18.11
C ARG A 110 6.51 -0.53 -17.47
N SER A 111 7.50 0.27 -17.76
CA SER A 111 8.87 0.09 -17.26
C SER A 111 8.97 0.37 -15.76
N GLY A 112 8.32 1.44 -15.31
CA GLY A 112 8.24 1.79 -13.90
C GLY A 112 7.46 0.75 -13.08
N MET A 113 6.33 0.24 -13.60
CA MET A 113 5.59 -0.85 -12.97
C MET A 113 6.44 -2.12 -12.86
N GLN A 114 7.23 -2.45 -13.88
CA GLN A 114 8.15 -3.58 -13.82
C GLN A 114 9.25 -3.36 -12.77
N ALA A 115 9.79 -2.15 -12.68
CA ALA A 115 10.77 -1.78 -11.66
C ALA A 115 10.17 -1.87 -10.26
N LEU A 116 8.93 -1.37 -10.07
CA LEU A 116 8.18 -1.49 -8.81
C LEU A 116 8.05 -2.95 -8.36
N PHE A 117 7.68 -3.84 -9.29
CA PHE A 117 7.55 -5.26 -8.96
C PHE A 117 8.89 -5.89 -8.62
N ARG A 118 9.94 -5.58 -9.37
CA ARG A 118 11.27 -6.17 -9.19
C ARG A 118 11.93 -5.77 -7.87
N GLN A 119 11.78 -4.54 -7.43
CA GLN A 119 12.44 -4.03 -6.23
C GLN A 119 11.87 -4.61 -4.93
N PHE A 120 10.60 -5.03 -4.94
CA PHE A 120 9.94 -5.52 -3.74
C PHE A 120 10.60 -6.80 -3.22
N SER A 121 11.01 -6.75 -1.96
CA SER A 121 11.69 -7.85 -1.27
C SER A 121 12.93 -8.40 -2.02
N TRP A 122 13.67 -7.49 -2.66
CA TRP A 122 14.87 -7.78 -3.41
C TRP A 122 16.07 -7.01 -2.85
N PRO A 123 17.32 -7.55 -2.95
CA PRO A 123 18.51 -6.81 -2.53
C PRO A 123 18.57 -5.41 -3.17
N TYR A 124 18.85 -4.40 -2.35
CA TYR A 124 18.87 -2.98 -2.72
C TYR A 124 17.49 -2.39 -3.14
N GLY A 125 16.43 -3.16 -2.98
CA GLY A 125 15.06 -2.69 -3.15
C GLY A 125 14.39 -2.30 -1.83
N ILE A 126 13.09 -2.48 -1.76
CA ILE A 126 12.30 -2.22 -0.55
C ILE A 126 12.01 -3.52 0.22
N PRO A 127 11.85 -3.46 1.56
CA PRO A 127 11.48 -4.62 2.36
C PRO A 127 10.06 -5.12 2.05
N SER A 128 9.77 -6.35 2.48
CA SER A 128 8.44 -6.96 2.31
C SER A 128 7.37 -6.41 3.25
N HIS A 129 7.76 -5.67 4.25
CA HIS A 129 6.88 -5.07 5.27
C HIS A 129 6.77 -3.56 5.07
N VAL A 130 5.76 -2.96 5.71
CA VAL A 130 5.63 -1.50 5.78
C VAL A 130 6.94 -0.90 6.30
N SER A 131 7.44 0.11 5.62
CA SER A 131 8.72 0.73 5.95
C SER A 131 8.77 2.20 5.55
N PRO A 132 9.64 3.00 6.18
CA PRO A 132 9.83 4.41 5.84
C PRO A 132 10.38 4.67 4.43
N GLU A 133 10.94 3.68 3.76
CA GLU A 133 11.35 3.77 2.36
C GLU A 133 10.15 3.98 1.41
N THR A 134 8.95 3.61 1.84
CA THR A 134 7.74 3.97 1.11
C THR A 134 7.42 5.44 1.35
N PRO A 135 7.34 6.28 0.30
CA PRO A 135 7.09 7.71 0.45
C PRO A 135 5.87 8.02 1.31
N GLY A 136 6.04 8.88 2.30
CA GLY A 136 4.98 9.26 3.24
C GLY A 136 4.78 8.30 4.42
N SER A 137 5.40 7.12 4.43
CA SER A 137 5.33 6.20 5.57
C SER A 137 6.22 6.68 6.72
N ILE A 138 5.66 6.71 7.92
CA ILE A 138 6.37 7.00 9.17
C ILE A 138 6.49 5.76 10.06
N HIS A 139 5.95 4.63 9.61
CA HIS A 139 5.86 3.39 10.38
C HIS A 139 6.78 2.34 9.78
N GLU A 140 7.51 1.64 10.66
CA GLU A 140 8.25 0.43 10.38
C GLU A 140 7.44 -0.75 10.95
N GLY A 141 6.98 -1.64 10.09
CA GLY A 141 6.02 -2.69 10.42
C GLY A 141 6.63 -4.09 10.59
N GLY A 142 7.95 -4.20 10.67
CA GLY A 142 8.65 -5.48 10.86
C GLY A 142 8.48 -6.06 12.26
N GLU A 143 8.26 -5.19 13.25
CA GLU A 143 8.00 -5.57 14.64
C GLU A 143 6.58 -5.19 15.04
N LEU A 144 5.88 -6.07 15.76
CA LEU A 144 4.52 -5.83 16.22
C LEU A 144 4.50 -4.92 17.47
N GLY A 145 3.39 -4.18 17.66
CA GLY A 145 3.13 -3.38 18.86
C GLY A 145 3.46 -1.89 18.73
N TYR A 146 4.14 -1.43 17.68
CA TYR A 146 4.57 -0.04 17.53
C TYR A 146 3.56 0.88 16.84
N SER A 147 2.60 0.35 16.10
CA SER A 147 1.69 1.16 15.29
C SER A 147 0.91 2.19 16.10
N LEU A 148 0.40 1.81 17.27
CA LEU A 148 -0.32 2.72 18.17
C LEU A 148 0.61 3.82 18.72
N ALA A 149 1.84 3.48 19.10
CA ALA A 149 2.81 4.48 19.58
C ALA A 149 3.14 5.50 18.48
N HIS A 150 3.34 5.05 17.23
CA HIS A 150 3.54 5.94 16.09
C HIS A 150 2.30 6.81 15.81
N ALA A 151 1.10 6.22 15.89
CA ALA A 151 -0.15 6.96 15.68
C ALA A 151 -0.35 8.04 16.76
N TYR A 152 -0.15 7.71 18.02
CA TYR A 152 -0.20 8.68 19.12
C TYR A 152 0.86 9.76 18.99
N GLY A 153 2.10 9.39 18.64
CA GLY A 153 3.18 10.34 18.42
C GLY A 153 2.86 11.33 17.30
N ALA A 154 2.32 10.85 16.19
CA ALA A 154 1.91 11.71 15.08
C ALA A 154 0.77 12.67 15.44
N ALA A 155 -0.17 12.23 16.28
CA ALA A 155 -1.31 13.05 16.71
C ALA A 155 -0.98 14.03 17.84
N PHE A 156 0.08 13.79 18.62
CA PHE A 156 0.30 14.41 19.93
C PHE A 156 0.29 15.94 19.92
N ASP A 157 0.99 16.57 18.96
CA ASP A 157 1.06 18.01 18.83
C ASP A 157 0.24 18.55 17.63
N ASN A 158 -0.63 17.72 17.05
CA ASN A 158 -1.41 18.03 15.85
C ASN A 158 -2.91 17.89 16.10
N PRO A 159 -3.56 18.84 16.78
CA PRO A 159 -4.96 18.71 17.22
C PRO A 159 -5.97 18.59 16.07
N ASN A 160 -5.57 18.98 14.85
CA ASN A 160 -6.43 18.91 13.65
C ASN A 160 -6.15 17.68 12.79
N LEU A 161 -5.07 16.93 13.10
CA LEU A 161 -4.70 15.74 12.34
C LEU A 161 -5.50 14.53 12.84
N ILE A 162 -6.15 13.85 11.92
CA ILE A 162 -6.77 12.55 12.16
C ILE A 162 -5.75 11.48 11.85
N VAL A 163 -5.44 10.61 12.82
CA VAL A 163 -4.56 9.46 12.60
C VAL A 163 -5.40 8.19 12.66
N ALA A 164 -5.66 7.60 11.50
CA ALA A 164 -6.31 6.31 11.38
C ALA A 164 -5.24 5.21 11.55
N CYS A 165 -5.37 4.40 12.60
CA CYS A 165 -4.45 3.30 12.86
C CYS A 165 -5.17 1.97 12.67
N ILE A 166 -4.64 1.13 11.77
CA ILE A 166 -5.09 -0.26 11.62
C ILE A 166 -4.19 -1.10 12.52
N VAL A 167 -4.78 -1.77 13.48
CA VAL A 167 -4.07 -2.66 14.42
C VAL A 167 -4.39 -4.10 14.05
N GLY A 168 -3.37 -4.94 13.89
CA GLY A 168 -3.54 -6.37 13.72
C GLY A 168 -3.93 -7.04 15.03
N ASP A 169 -4.57 -8.21 14.96
CA ASP A 169 -4.95 -9.00 16.13
C ASP A 169 -3.73 -9.38 16.97
N GLY A 170 -2.69 -9.92 16.34
CA GLY A 170 -1.44 -10.25 17.04
C GLY A 170 -0.73 -9.03 17.63
N GLU A 171 -0.79 -7.88 16.94
CA GLU A 171 -0.22 -6.63 17.43
C GLU A 171 -0.99 -6.06 18.63
N ALA A 172 -2.29 -6.29 18.68
CA ALA A 172 -3.13 -5.80 19.78
C ALA A 172 -2.86 -6.54 21.11
N GLU A 173 -2.17 -7.68 21.07
CA GLU A 173 -1.81 -8.48 22.24
C GLU A 173 -0.39 -8.18 22.75
N THR A 174 0.36 -7.31 22.09
CA THR A 174 1.71 -6.89 22.45
C THR A 174 1.72 -5.42 22.92
#